data_d15cd5dca196a7709b9359dde5a23013
#
_entry.id   d15cd5dca196a7709b9359dde5a23013
#
_cell.length_a   1.000
_cell.length_b   1.000
_cell.length_c   1.000
_cell.angle_alpha   90.00
_cell.angle_beta   90.00
_cell.angle_gamma   90.00
#
_symmetry.space_group_name_H-M   'P 1'
#
loop_
_entity.id
_entity.type
_entity.pdbx_description
1 polymer ?
#
loop_
_entity_poly.entity_id
_entity_poly.type
_entity_poly.pdbx_seq_one_letter_code
_entity_poly.pdbx_strand_id
1 'polypeptide(L)'
;MNIMDGLRNIVANLGTDRDKASSSTYNLVQIDESQLVAMYRSSAIARKIVDLPAEDSLREWREWQATADQITDIEAEEQRLGYQAAMIKCSKRSRLFGGGAIFIGTGDDNLEEPLNPESIGLGGVKYLTVLSRQDLMAGVLEADPRSPMYGKPTFYHLSTVTGLLVIHPSRLVILTGDEIPDERYSGANAGWGDPVLQAVLTDVRNLDATVANVASLIFEAKVDVISISGFNDGLRMGGREYEDMVLRRSSITATGKGINGALLMDAEDKYDQKSASFATLPDLIDRFMQMVSAAAAIPMTKLFGMSPGGLNASGDADTRGYYDTIKVLQTLEITPATAILDECLVRSALGSRPPEIHYNWRPLWQPTTKERAETGKILADTFKNVYDMSVVPEEAIAKSLVNSLTESGLAPGLESNVTEYFEANLDNDDTGVTDGYKA
;
A
#
# COMPACT_ATOMS: atom_id res chain seq x y z
N MET A 1 0.95 37.49 -38.51
CA MET A 1 0.83 36.05 -38.15
C MET A 1 0.31 35.34 -39.40
N ASN A 2 1.13 34.50 -40.02
CA ASN A 2 0.80 33.85 -41.29
C ASN A 2 -0.28 32.78 -41.02
N ILE A 3 -1.34 32.71 -41.85
CA ILE A 3 -2.42 31.72 -41.74
C ILE A 3 -1.87 30.27 -41.72
N MET A 4 -0.74 30.04 -42.42
CA MET A 4 -0.03 28.74 -42.40
C MET A 4 0.57 28.39 -41.04
N ASP A 5 1.03 29.38 -40.24
CA ASP A 5 1.54 29.13 -38.90
C ASP A 5 0.43 28.80 -37.90
N GLY A 6 -0.75 29.42 -38.08
CA GLY A 6 -1.94 29.09 -37.28
C GLY A 6 -2.46 27.67 -37.55
N LEU A 7 -2.48 27.24 -38.82
CA LEU A 7 -2.86 25.89 -39.20
C LEU A 7 -1.87 24.82 -38.75
N ARG A 8 -0.55 25.08 -38.80
CA ARG A 8 0.48 24.18 -38.26
C ARG A 8 0.36 24.03 -36.73
N ASN A 9 0.06 25.14 -36.05
CA ASN A 9 -0.10 25.12 -34.59
C ASN A 9 -1.35 24.33 -34.17
N ILE A 10 -2.45 24.42 -34.91
CA ILE A 10 -3.68 23.66 -34.65
C ILE A 10 -3.47 22.15 -34.90
N VAL A 11 -2.79 21.80 -35.99
CA VAL A 11 -2.54 20.39 -36.35
C VAL A 11 -1.46 19.74 -35.44
N ALA A 12 -0.44 20.52 -35.05
CA ALA A 12 0.64 20.02 -34.20
C ALA A 12 0.35 20.11 -32.68
N ASN A 13 -0.76 20.76 -32.30
CA ASN A 13 -1.13 21.04 -30.90
C ASN A 13 -0.01 21.73 -30.09
N LEU A 14 0.88 22.50 -30.76
CA LEU A 14 1.99 23.21 -30.14
C LEU A 14 1.48 24.20 -29.07
N GLY A 15 2.01 24.10 -27.87
CA GLY A 15 1.62 24.93 -26.73
C GLY A 15 0.32 24.53 -26.04
N THR A 16 -0.24 23.35 -26.35
CA THR A 16 -1.38 22.75 -25.64
C THR A 16 -0.91 21.54 -24.81
N ASP A 17 -1.77 21.02 -23.93
CA ASP A 17 -1.50 19.80 -23.14
C ASP A 17 -1.26 18.54 -24.01
N ARG A 18 -1.49 18.63 -25.31
CA ARG A 18 -1.26 17.58 -26.30
C ARG A 18 0.02 17.79 -27.11
N ASP A 19 0.79 18.81 -26.80
CA ASP A 19 2.08 19.05 -27.43
C ASP A 19 3.08 17.98 -27.01
N LYS A 20 3.61 17.20 -27.95
CA LYS A 20 4.62 16.18 -27.69
C LYS A 20 5.89 16.75 -27.04
N ALA A 21 6.20 18.02 -27.29
CA ALA A 21 7.35 18.70 -26.68
C ALA A 21 7.11 19.03 -25.19
N SER A 22 5.85 19.22 -24.76
CA SER A 22 5.53 19.48 -23.36
C SER A 22 5.76 18.25 -22.46
N SER A 23 5.69 17.04 -23.02
CA SER A 23 5.96 15.79 -22.31
C SER A 23 7.46 15.46 -22.17
N SER A 24 8.37 16.27 -22.72
CA SER A 24 9.83 16.10 -22.60
C SER A 24 10.43 16.87 -21.44
N THR A 25 9.65 17.66 -20.70
CA THR A 25 10.08 18.42 -19.52
C THR A 25 9.34 17.93 -18.29
N TYR A 26 10.09 17.68 -17.20
CA TYR A 26 9.49 17.32 -15.92
C TYR A 26 9.11 18.59 -15.17
N ASN A 27 7.82 18.84 -15.03
CA ASN A 27 7.26 19.88 -14.18
C ASN A 27 6.55 19.23 -13.00
N LEU A 28 7.01 19.49 -11.79
CA LEU A 28 6.34 19.04 -10.59
C LEU A 28 5.03 19.83 -10.42
N VAL A 29 3.91 19.19 -10.71
CA VAL A 29 2.58 19.69 -10.38
C VAL A 29 2.16 19.05 -9.07
N GLN A 30 2.25 19.80 -7.99
CA GLN A 30 1.86 19.30 -6.68
C GLN A 30 0.35 19.08 -6.63
N ILE A 31 -0.07 17.87 -6.23
CA ILE A 31 -1.49 17.52 -6.10
C ILE A 31 -2.01 18.15 -4.81
N ASP A 32 -3.07 18.93 -4.90
CA ASP A 32 -3.71 19.46 -3.71
C ASP A 32 -4.51 18.37 -2.94
N GLU A 33 -4.79 18.64 -1.68
CA GLU A 33 -5.46 17.70 -0.78
C GLU A 33 -6.84 17.27 -1.32
N SER A 34 -7.59 18.19 -1.88
CA SER A 34 -8.94 17.92 -2.40
C SER A 34 -8.89 16.93 -3.56
N GLN A 35 -7.89 17.06 -4.42
CA GLN A 35 -7.64 16.12 -5.50
C GLN A 35 -7.18 14.75 -5.01
N LEU A 36 -6.29 14.69 -3.99
CA LEU A 36 -5.89 13.43 -3.37
C LEU A 36 -7.08 12.67 -2.81
N VAL A 37 -7.94 13.36 -2.06
CA VAL A 37 -9.18 12.77 -1.50
C VAL A 37 -10.13 12.35 -2.61
N ALA A 38 -10.29 13.15 -3.66
CA ALA A 38 -11.13 12.82 -4.81
C ALA A 38 -10.61 11.57 -5.54
N MET A 39 -9.30 11.49 -5.81
CA MET A 39 -8.68 10.31 -6.42
C MET A 39 -8.87 9.06 -5.57
N TYR A 40 -8.59 9.14 -4.28
CA TYR A 40 -8.75 8.02 -3.35
C TYR A 40 -10.19 7.52 -3.26
N ARG A 41 -11.17 8.42 -3.34
CA ARG A 41 -12.60 8.07 -3.24
C ARG A 41 -13.20 7.59 -4.55
N SER A 42 -12.74 8.09 -5.70
CA SER A 42 -13.32 7.83 -7.00
C SER A 42 -12.59 6.76 -7.82
N SER A 43 -11.26 6.63 -7.67
CA SER A 43 -10.47 5.61 -8.38
C SER A 43 -10.15 4.44 -7.47
N ALA A 44 -10.66 3.24 -7.82
CA ALA A 44 -10.35 2.01 -7.09
C ALA A 44 -8.86 1.66 -7.15
N ILE A 45 -8.18 2.03 -8.23
CA ILE A 45 -6.74 1.80 -8.43
C ILE A 45 -5.94 2.71 -7.51
N ALA A 46 -6.24 4.01 -7.49
CA ALA A 46 -5.59 4.95 -6.59
C ALA A 46 -5.76 4.55 -5.12
N ARG A 47 -6.95 4.08 -4.73
CA ARG A 47 -7.20 3.55 -3.39
C ARG A 47 -6.32 2.34 -3.08
N LYS A 48 -6.23 1.37 -3.99
CA LYS A 48 -5.37 0.19 -3.80
C LYS A 48 -3.89 0.54 -3.70
N ILE A 49 -3.41 1.52 -4.46
CA ILE A 49 -2.02 2.00 -4.38
C ILE A 49 -1.70 2.55 -2.98
N VAL A 50 -2.66 3.24 -2.35
CA VAL A 50 -2.51 3.73 -0.99
C VAL A 50 -2.64 2.59 0.04
N ASP A 51 -3.69 1.79 -0.07
CA ASP A 51 -4.12 0.85 0.97
C ASP A 51 -3.28 -0.42 1.03
N LEU A 52 -2.94 -1.03 -0.12
CA LEU A 52 -2.29 -2.35 -0.14
C LEU A 52 -0.95 -2.39 0.61
N PRO A 53 0.01 -1.48 0.37
CA PRO A 53 1.26 -1.53 1.12
C PRO A 53 1.09 -1.22 2.61
N ALA A 54 0.14 -0.32 2.96
CA ALA A 54 -0.17 -0.01 4.34
C ALA A 54 -0.79 -1.19 5.09
N GLU A 55 -1.69 -1.93 4.44
CA GLU A 55 -2.32 -3.12 5.01
C GLU A 55 -1.35 -4.30 5.03
N ASP A 56 -0.65 -4.55 3.92
CA ASP A 56 0.28 -5.68 3.84
C ASP A 56 1.45 -5.54 4.82
N SER A 57 1.94 -4.32 5.10
CA SER A 57 3.02 -4.11 6.07
C SER A 57 2.62 -4.37 7.53
N LEU A 58 1.33 -4.33 7.83
CA LEU A 58 0.84 -4.39 9.21
C LEU A 58 -0.16 -5.53 9.47
N ARG A 59 -0.60 -6.28 8.44
CA ARG A 59 -1.55 -7.38 8.60
C ARG A 59 -0.97 -8.55 9.38
N GLU A 60 0.29 -8.94 9.06
CA GLU A 60 1.04 -9.91 9.82
C GLU A 60 1.76 -9.14 10.94
N TRP A 61 1.10 -9.11 12.12
CA TRP A 61 1.55 -8.30 13.24
C TRP A 61 2.83 -8.84 13.87
N ARG A 62 3.29 -8.18 14.87
CA ARG A 62 4.53 -8.50 15.59
C ARG A 62 4.37 -9.76 16.45
N GLU A 63 5.46 -10.40 16.72
CA GLU A 63 5.57 -11.53 17.63
C GLU A 63 6.56 -11.18 18.73
N TRP A 64 6.04 -11.01 19.93
CA TRP A 64 6.85 -10.61 21.07
C TRP A 64 7.73 -11.75 21.57
N GLN A 65 8.96 -11.43 21.93
CA GLN A 65 9.92 -12.34 22.54
C GLN A 65 10.07 -11.95 24.03
N ALA A 66 9.38 -12.69 24.90
CA ALA A 66 9.29 -12.50 26.34
C ALA A 66 8.75 -13.78 26.98
N THR A 67 8.52 -13.78 28.30
CA THR A 67 7.80 -14.89 28.96
C THR A 67 6.33 -14.91 28.54
N ALA A 68 5.68 -16.08 28.65
CA ALA A 68 4.28 -16.26 28.21
C ALA A 68 3.31 -15.26 28.89
N ASP A 69 3.50 -14.99 30.18
CA ASP A 69 2.68 -14.03 30.92
C ASP A 69 2.90 -12.59 30.41
N GLN A 70 4.16 -12.21 30.20
CA GLN A 70 4.50 -10.89 29.67
C GLN A 70 3.95 -10.67 28.26
N ILE A 71 4.02 -11.71 27.40
CA ILE A 71 3.43 -11.64 26.05
C ILE A 71 1.93 -11.41 26.15
N THR A 72 1.25 -12.15 27.01
CA THR A 72 -0.20 -12.00 27.21
C THR A 72 -0.58 -10.59 27.66
N ASP A 73 0.17 -10.02 28.61
CA ASP A 73 -0.07 -8.66 29.12
C ASP A 73 0.19 -7.60 28.04
N ILE A 74 1.27 -7.74 27.25
CA ILE A 74 1.60 -6.81 26.16
C ILE A 74 0.55 -6.87 25.05
N GLU A 75 0.15 -8.07 24.62
CA GLU A 75 -0.88 -8.25 23.58
C GLU A 75 -2.25 -7.73 24.05
N ALA A 76 -2.59 -7.91 25.32
CA ALA A 76 -3.81 -7.33 25.90
C ALA A 76 -3.80 -5.81 25.87
N GLU A 77 -2.64 -5.20 26.16
CA GLU A 77 -2.48 -3.74 26.11
C GLU A 77 -2.50 -3.22 24.67
N GLU A 78 -1.87 -3.90 23.71
CA GLU A 78 -1.98 -3.59 22.27
C GLU A 78 -3.44 -3.62 21.80
N GLN A 79 -4.18 -4.64 22.23
CA GLN A 79 -5.59 -4.77 21.88
C GLN A 79 -6.44 -3.65 22.52
N ARG A 80 -6.19 -3.34 23.80
CA ARG A 80 -6.89 -2.25 24.51
C ARG A 80 -6.70 -0.91 23.83
N LEU A 81 -5.49 -0.64 23.35
CA LEU A 81 -5.14 0.61 22.63
C LEU A 81 -5.56 0.60 21.17
N GLY A 82 -5.91 -0.55 20.60
CA GLY A 82 -6.17 -0.72 19.17
C GLY A 82 -4.94 -0.39 18.32
N TYR A 83 -3.74 -0.75 18.80
CA TYR A 83 -2.47 -0.30 18.24
C TYR A 83 -2.31 -0.66 16.76
N GLN A 84 -2.51 -1.92 16.37
CA GLN A 84 -2.41 -2.36 14.98
C GLN A 84 -3.35 -1.57 14.07
N ALA A 85 -4.59 -1.36 14.49
CA ALA A 85 -5.59 -0.61 13.72
C ALA A 85 -5.20 0.88 13.58
N ALA A 86 -4.62 1.47 14.64
CA ALA A 86 -4.10 2.84 14.62
C ALA A 86 -2.93 2.96 13.64
N MET A 87 -2.00 1.99 13.64
CA MET A 87 -0.87 1.95 12.72
C MET A 87 -1.29 1.82 11.26
N ILE A 88 -2.23 0.92 10.93
CA ILE A 88 -2.78 0.79 9.57
C ILE A 88 -3.40 2.11 9.12
N LYS A 89 -4.19 2.75 9.98
CA LYS A 89 -4.82 4.04 9.68
C LYS A 89 -3.79 5.15 9.49
N CYS A 90 -2.75 5.19 10.32
CA CYS A 90 -1.64 6.14 10.21
C CYS A 90 -0.86 5.94 8.90
N SER A 91 -0.50 4.70 8.57
CA SER A 91 0.21 4.37 7.34
C SER A 91 -0.60 4.75 6.09
N LYS A 92 -1.92 4.50 6.07
CA LYS A 92 -2.79 4.96 4.97
C LYS A 92 -2.80 6.48 4.84
N ARG A 93 -2.88 7.23 5.96
CA ARG A 93 -2.82 8.69 5.94
C ARG A 93 -1.47 9.20 5.47
N SER A 94 -0.39 8.58 5.94
CA SER A 94 0.97 8.89 5.50
C SER A 94 1.12 8.74 3.99
N ARG A 95 0.69 7.63 3.44
CA ARG A 95 0.75 7.34 2.00
C ARG A 95 -0.16 8.26 1.18
N LEU A 96 -1.36 8.57 1.69
CA LEU A 96 -2.32 9.41 0.97
C LEU A 96 -1.92 10.88 0.97
N PHE A 97 -1.44 11.41 2.10
CA PHE A 97 -1.21 12.85 2.29
C PHE A 97 0.28 13.24 2.34
N GLY A 98 1.20 12.26 2.29
CA GLY A 98 2.62 12.50 2.46
C GLY A 98 3.06 12.58 3.90
N GLY A 99 2.16 12.31 4.86
CA GLY A 99 2.48 12.26 6.27
C GLY A 99 1.28 11.89 7.14
N GLY A 100 1.57 11.13 8.18
CA GLY A 100 0.61 10.74 9.22
C GLY A 100 1.30 10.60 10.57
N ALA A 101 0.57 10.75 11.65
CA ALA A 101 1.12 10.58 12.98
C ALA A 101 0.14 9.87 13.92
N ILE A 102 0.68 9.26 14.98
CA ILE A 102 -0.10 8.77 16.10
C ILE A 102 0.34 9.57 17.33
N PHE A 103 -0.59 10.26 17.93
CA PHE A 103 -0.38 10.93 19.22
C PHE A 103 -0.52 9.92 20.36
N ILE A 104 0.49 9.89 21.24
CA ILE A 104 0.55 9.02 22.41
C ILE A 104 -0.10 9.78 23.58
N GLY A 105 -1.35 9.41 23.90
CA GLY A 105 -2.09 10.03 24.99
C GLY A 105 -1.75 9.37 26.34
N THR A 106 -1.07 10.11 27.21
CA THR A 106 -0.69 9.69 28.57
C THR A 106 -1.59 10.29 29.64
N GLY A 107 -2.37 11.33 29.27
CA GLY A 107 -3.28 12.03 30.17
C GLY A 107 -2.61 13.15 30.97
N ASP A 108 -1.38 13.53 30.62
CA ASP A 108 -0.71 14.73 31.13
C ASP A 108 -1.13 15.98 30.33
N ASP A 109 -1.11 17.13 30.98
CA ASP A 109 -1.58 18.39 30.40
C ASP A 109 -0.46 19.14 29.64
N ASN A 110 0.81 18.83 29.91
CA ASN A 110 1.94 19.53 29.32
C ASN A 110 2.49 18.78 28.07
N LEU A 111 1.91 19.09 26.91
CA LEU A 111 2.27 18.43 25.65
C LEU A 111 3.53 19.02 24.99
N GLU A 112 4.00 20.18 25.44
CA GLU A 112 5.20 20.85 24.92
C GLU A 112 6.49 20.21 25.44
N GLU A 113 6.44 19.56 26.60
CA GLU A 113 7.58 18.85 27.16
C GLU A 113 7.80 17.49 26.48
N PRO A 114 9.07 17.07 26.36
CA PRO A 114 9.40 15.72 25.87
C PRO A 114 8.65 14.66 26.66
N LEU A 115 8.15 13.64 25.97
CA LEU A 115 7.61 12.46 26.62
C LEU A 115 8.75 11.72 27.31
N ASN A 116 8.59 11.50 28.61
CA ASN A 116 9.50 10.63 29.36
C ASN A 116 8.88 9.23 29.50
N PRO A 117 9.34 8.23 28.73
CA PRO A 117 8.82 6.86 28.83
C PRO A 117 9.00 6.25 30.23
N GLU A 118 10.04 6.63 30.97
CA GLU A 118 10.31 6.10 32.31
C GLU A 118 9.23 6.49 33.33
N SER A 119 8.50 7.57 33.10
CA SER A 119 7.39 7.99 33.96
C SER A 119 6.10 7.21 33.73
N ILE A 120 6.05 6.35 32.70
CA ILE A 120 4.87 5.56 32.34
C ILE A 120 4.84 4.29 33.20
N GLY A 121 3.81 4.21 34.05
CA GLY A 121 3.49 3.01 34.83
C GLY A 121 2.36 2.19 34.17
N LEU A 122 1.86 1.18 34.88
CA LEU A 122 0.77 0.32 34.45
C LEU A 122 -0.46 1.12 33.97
N GLY A 123 -0.94 0.80 32.76
CA GLY A 123 -2.05 1.49 32.12
C GLY A 123 -1.78 2.97 31.87
N GLY A 124 -0.51 3.41 31.79
CA GLY A 124 -0.10 4.80 31.65
C GLY A 124 -0.35 5.37 30.26
N VAL A 125 -0.33 4.56 29.21
CA VAL A 125 -0.82 4.96 27.90
C VAL A 125 -2.34 4.84 27.91
N LYS A 126 -3.04 5.97 27.73
CA LYS A 126 -4.50 6.01 27.85
C LYS A 126 -5.20 5.77 26.52
N TYR A 127 -4.71 6.36 25.45
CA TYR A 127 -5.27 6.27 24.10
C TYR A 127 -4.23 6.60 23.03
N LEU A 128 -4.55 6.20 21.81
CA LEU A 128 -3.80 6.54 20.59
C LEU A 128 -4.72 7.33 19.66
N THR A 129 -4.29 8.52 19.23
CA THR A 129 -5.04 9.34 18.29
C THR A 129 -4.31 9.42 16.96
N VAL A 130 -4.94 8.98 15.88
CA VAL A 130 -4.35 9.03 14.54
C VAL A 130 -4.65 10.39 13.92
N LEU A 131 -3.59 11.09 13.54
CA LEU A 131 -3.59 12.41 12.92
C LEU A 131 -3.06 12.31 11.49
N SER A 132 -3.45 13.23 10.64
CA SER A 132 -2.87 13.41 9.32
C SER A 132 -1.91 14.61 9.32
N ARG A 133 -1.12 14.71 8.26
CA ARG A 133 -0.28 15.88 8.01
C ARG A 133 -1.07 17.20 8.07
N GLN A 134 -2.35 17.19 7.66
CA GLN A 134 -3.21 18.38 7.66
C GLN A 134 -3.64 18.79 9.05
N ASP A 135 -3.73 17.85 9.99
CA ASP A 135 -4.05 18.13 11.39
C ASP A 135 -2.85 18.72 12.13
N LEU A 136 -1.62 18.39 11.67
CA LEU A 136 -0.35 18.74 12.31
C LEU A 136 0.45 19.72 11.46
N MET A 137 0.52 20.96 11.87
CA MET A 137 1.41 21.96 11.28
C MET A 137 2.81 21.83 11.91
N ALA A 138 3.81 21.58 11.08
CA ALA A 138 5.19 21.54 11.54
C ALA A 138 5.64 22.93 12.01
N GLY A 139 6.34 22.96 13.12
CA GLY A 139 7.01 24.16 13.64
C GLY A 139 8.30 24.46 12.90
N VAL A 140 9.20 25.18 13.59
CA VAL A 140 10.52 25.48 13.03
C VAL A 140 11.34 24.20 12.89
N LEU A 141 11.99 24.06 11.75
CA LEU A 141 12.92 22.92 11.52
C LEU A 141 14.22 23.17 12.27
N GLU A 142 14.78 22.13 12.87
CA GLU A 142 16.10 22.15 13.47
C GLU A 142 17.16 22.42 12.40
N ALA A 143 17.92 23.49 12.54
CA ALA A 143 18.89 23.93 11.56
C ALA A 143 20.35 23.59 11.94
N ASP A 144 20.62 23.12 13.16
CA ASP A 144 21.97 22.71 13.58
C ASP A 144 22.29 21.29 13.05
N PRO A 145 23.24 21.13 12.10
CA PRO A 145 23.59 19.83 11.57
C PRO A 145 24.25 18.88 12.59
N ARG A 146 24.59 19.38 13.79
CA ARG A 146 25.09 18.55 14.89
C ARG A 146 23.96 17.97 15.74
N SER A 147 22.74 18.43 15.53
CA SER A 147 21.56 17.91 16.22
C SER A 147 21.08 16.61 15.56
N PRO A 148 20.73 15.57 16.33
CA PRO A 148 20.11 14.37 15.78
C PRO A 148 18.71 14.63 15.18
N MET A 149 18.16 15.84 15.43
CA MET A 149 16.88 16.31 14.91
C MET A 149 17.04 17.22 13.69
N TYR A 150 18.27 17.34 13.14
CA TYR A 150 18.52 18.18 11.96
C TYR A 150 17.51 17.91 10.84
N GLY A 151 16.95 18.98 10.27
CA GLY A 151 15.93 18.91 9.23
C GLY A 151 14.53 18.49 9.69
N LYS A 152 14.36 18.15 10.98
CA LYS A 152 13.05 17.76 11.56
C LYS A 152 12.41 18.90 12.34
N PRO A 153 11.07 18.97 12.42
CA PRO A 153 10.38 19.95 13.23
C PRO A 153 10.73 19.82 14.73
N THR A 154 11.03 20.95 15.37
CA THR A 154 11.30 20.97 16.82
C THR A 154 10.03 20.77 17.64
N PHE A 155 8.87 21.12 17.09
CA PHE A 155 7.53 20.86 17.65
C PHE A 155 6.48 20.86 16.54
N TYR A 156 5.28 20.39 16.88
CA TYR A 156 4.12 20.38 16.00
C TYR A 156 2.98 21.15 16.61
N HIS A 157 2.20 21.83 15.77
CA HIS A 157 0.97 22.50 16.16
C HIS A 157 -0.23 21.67 15.71
N LEU A 158 -1.04 21.22 16.65
CA LEU A 158 -2.32 20.56 16.39
C LEU A 158 -3.44 21.60 16.44
N SER A 159 -4.14 21.76 15.33
CA SER A 159 -5.33 22.60 15.27
C SER A 159 -6.52 21.90 15.90
N THR A 160 -7.09 22.48 16.96
CA THR A 160 -8.27 21.96 17.65
C THR A 160 -9.38 23.01 17.67
N VAL A 161 -10.60 22.58 18.00
CA VAL A 161 -11.75 23.50 18.15
C VAL A 161 -11.52 24.56 19.23
N THR A 162 -10.68 24.25 20.23
CA THR A 162 -10.37 25.13 21.37
C THR A 162 -9.13 25.98 21.16
N GLY A 163 -8.39 25.81 20.06
CA GLY A 163 -7.16 26.54 19.76
C GLY A 163 -6.04 25.65 19.24
N LEU A 164 -4.84 26.21 19.17
CA LEU A 164 -3.62 25.52 18.79
C LEU A 164 -2.98 24.87 20.02
N LEU A 165 -2.73 23.57 19.93
CA LEU A 165 -1.92 22.83 20.90
C LEU A 165 -0.52 22.63 20.34
N VAL A 166 0.50 22.88 21.15
CA VAL A 166 1.90 22.60 20.81
C VAL A 166 2.25 21.22 21.34
N ILE A 167 2.83 20.40 20.48
CA ILE A 167 3.15 19.00 20.79
C ILE A 167 4.63 18.76 20.50
N HIS A 168 5.34 18.21 21.49
CA HIS A 168 6.73 17.79 21.31
C HIS A 168 6.80 16.53 20.41
N PRO A 169 7.77 16.44 19.47
CA PRO A 169 7.88 15.30 18.54
C PRO A 169 7.93 13.92 19.20
N SER A 170 8.53 13.79 20.39
CA SER A 170 8.60 12.52 21.13
C SER A 170 7.24 11.97 21.57
N ARG A 171 6.17 12.79 21.50
CA ARG A 171 4.79 12.35 21.79
C ARG A 171 4.06 11.84 20.56
N LEU A 172 4.75 11.79 19.42
CA LEU A 172 4.20 11.43 18.13
C LEU A 172 5.01 10.27 17.52
N VAL A 173 4.31 9.25 17.07
CA VAL A 173 4.84 8.31 16.07
C VAL A 173 4.60 8.95 14.72
N ILE A 174 5.65 9.27 13.98
CA ILE A 174 5.55 9.98 12.70
C ILE A 174 5.92 9.02 11.59
N LEU A 175 4.99 8.85 10.64
CA LEU A 175 5.24 8.20 9.36
C LEU A 175 5.20 9.25 8.26
N THR A 176 6.30 9.39 7.56
CA THR A 176 6.40 10.24 6.36
C THR A 176 5.85 9.48 5.15
N GLY A 177 5.38 10.21 4.13
CA GLY A 177 5.07 9.62 2.82
C GLY A 177 6.34 9.24 2.07
N ASP A 178 6.30 9.30 0.73
CA ASP A 178 7.49 9.07 -0.07
C ASP A 178 8.56 10.09 0.29
N GLU A 179 9.74 9.60 0.70
CA GLU A 179 10.83 10.45 1.16
C GLU A 179 11.36 11.34 0.04
N ILE A 180 11.56 12.61 0.34
CA ILE A 180 12.25 13.54 -0.55
C ILE A 180 13.74 13.50 -0.19
N PRO A 181 14.62 12.99 -1.08
CA PRO A 181 16.00 12.70 -0.75
C PRO A 181 16.88 13.93 -0.43
N ASP A 182 16.39 15.13 -0.71
CA ASP A 182 17.13 16.38 -0.46
C ASP A 182 16.34 17.28 0.49
N GLU A 183 16.89 17.54 1.66
CA GLU A 183 16.31 18.38 2.73
C GLU A 183 15.98 19.80 2.27
N ARG A 184 16.67 20.33 1.27
CA ARG A 184 16.37 21.65 0.69
C ARG A 184 14.99 21.68 0.02
N TYR A 185 14.55 20.55 -0.52
CA TYR A 185 13.22 20.40 -1.11
C TYR A 185 12.20 19.94 -0.08
N SER A 186 12.61 19.15 0.92
CA SER A 186 11.72 18.73 2.01
C SER A 186 11.29 19.91 2.88
N GLY A 187 12.10 20.98 2.95
CA GLY A 187 11.74 22.23 3.63
C GLY A 187 10.44 22.85 3.10
N ALA A 188 10.14 22.71 1.80
CA ALA A 188 8.87 23.16 1.23
C ALA A 188 7.66 22.35 1.76
N ASN A 189 7.89 21.09 2.15
CA ASN A 189 6.90 20.20 2.76
C ASN A 189 6.98 20.19 4.30
N ALA A 190 7.75 21.10 4.88
CA ALA A 190 7.91 21.22 6.33
C ALA A 190 8.32 19.90 7.01
N GLY A 191 9.23 19.17 6.40
CA GLY A 191 9.72 17.86 6.91
C GLY A 191 8.81 16.67 6.64
N TRP A 192 7.72 16.85 5.90
CA TRP A 192 6.87 15.77 5.42
C TRP A 192 7.34 15.27 4.05
N GLY A 193 6.98 14.02 3.72
CA GLY A 193 7.21 13.43 2.41
C GLY A 193 6.15 13.82 1.38
N ASP A 194 6.24 13.22 0.20
CA ASP A 194 5.24 13.35 -0.85
C ASP A 194 4.13 12.28 -0.72
N PRO A 195 2.91 12.59 -1.18
CA PRO A 195 1.87 11.59 -1.36
C PRO A 195 2.30 10.53 -2.38
N VAL A 196 2.08 9.24 -2.11
CA VAL A 196 2.43 8.16 -3.06
C VAL A 196 1.70 8.29 -4.40
N LEU A 197 0.55 8.98 -4.42
CA LEU A 197 -0.20 9.24 -5.64
C LEU A 197 0.46 10.30 -6.53
N GLN A 198 1.41 11.09 -5.99
CA GLN A 198 2.11 12.13 -6.75
C GLN A 198 2.93 11.52 -7.90
N ALA A 199 3.67 10.45 -7.63
CA ALA A 199 4.52 9.80 -8.64
C ALA A 199 3.71 9.06 -9.72
N VAL A 200 2.56 8.49 -9.35
CA VAL A 200 1.74 7.64 -10.24
C VAL A 200 0.58 8.39 -10.91
N LEU A 201 0.41 9.69 -10.63
CA LEU A 201 -0.73 10.49 -11.08
C LEU A 201 -0.99 10.36 -12.59
N THR A 202 0.07 10.54 -13.37
CA THR A 202 -0.04 10.54 -14.84
C THR A 202 -0.43 9.17 -15.36
N ASP A 203 0.13 8.10 -14.81
CA ASP A 203 -0.15 6.74 -15.26
C ASP A 203 -1.58 6.32 -14.91
N VAL A 204 -2.05 6.63 -13.70
CA VAL A 204 -3.44 6.38 -13.29
C VAL A 204 -4.43 7.16 -14.17
N ARG A 205 -4.16 8.44 -14.41
CA ARG A 205 -5.02 9.28 -15.29
C ARG A 205 -5.06 8.75 -16.72
N ASN A 206 -3.94 8.33 -17.27
CA ASN A 206 -3.85 7.75 -18.60
C ASN A 206 -4.63 6.45 -18.71
N LEU A 207 -4.54 5.57 -17.71
CA LEU A 207 -5.32 4.35 -17.66
C LEU A 207 -6.82 4.64 -17.58
N ASP A 208 -7.25 5.50 -16.65
CA ASP A 208 -8.66 5.87 -16.48
C ASP A 208 -9.23 6.50 -17.76
N ALA A 209 -8.47 7.42 -18.40
CA ALA A 209 -8.85 8.04 -19.65
C ALA A 209 -8.91 7.03 -20.82
N THR A 210 -7.96 6.08 -20.87
CA THR A 210 -7.94 5.04 -21.90
C THR A 210 -9.16 4.13 -21.77
N VAL A 211 -9.49 3.67 -20.57
CA VAL A 211 -10.68 2.84 -20.32
C VAL A 211 -11.96 3.59 -20.67
N ALA A 212 -12.08 4.86 -20.31
CA ALA A 212 -13.24 5.69 -20.65
C ALA A 212 -13.38 5.88 -22.17
N ASN A 213 -12.26 6.16 -22.87
CA ASN A 213 -12.25 6.31 -24.32
C ASN A 213 -12.61 5.00 -25.04
N VAL A 214 -12.10 3.87 -24.57
CA VAL A 214 -12.44 2.55 -25.13
C VAL A 214 -13.93 2.26 -24.92
N ALA A 215 -14.50 2.57 -23.75
CA ALA A 215 -15.93 2.43 -23.53
C ALA A 215 -16.75 3.30 -24.50
N SER A 216 -16.33 4.56 -24.75
CA SER A 216 -16.99 5.43 -25.74
C SER A 216 -16.88 4.87 -27.15
N LEU A 217 -15.71 4.36 -27.54
CA LEU A 217 -15.51 3.76 -28.86
C LEU A 217 -16.41 2.54 -29.11
N ILE A 218 -16.73 1.76 -28.07
CA ILE A 218 -17.65 0.63 -28.18
C ILE A 218 -19.07 1.11 -28.55
N PHE A 219 -19.50 2.25 -28.01
CA PHE A 219 -20.80 2.84 -28.37
C PHE A 219 -20.79 3.43 -29.79
N GLU A 220 -19.64 3.92 -30.26
CA GLU A 220 -19.45 4.47 -31.60
C GLU A 220 -19.01 3.43 -32.66
N ALA A 221 -18.95 2.16 -32.26
CA ALA A 221 -18.40 1.05 -33.06
C ALA A 221 -19.03 0.87 -34.45
N LYS A 222 -20.20 1.40 -34.64
CA LYS A 222 -20.96 1.30 -35.90
C LYS A 222 -21.37 2.67 -36.37
N VAL A 223 -20.71 3.15 -37.38
CA VAL A 223 -21.12 4.36 -38.11
C VAL A 223 -21.88 3.95 -39.37
N ASP A 224 -23.13 4.37 -39.43
CA ASP A 224 -23.91 4.16 -40.62
C ASP A 224 -23.72 5.34 -41.59
N VAL A 225 -23.32 5.00 -42.75
CA VAL A 225 -23.18 5.98 -43.85
C VAL A 225 -24.34 5.74 -44.82
N ILE A 226 -25.27 6.70 -44.89
CA ILE A 226 -26.36 6.68 -45.83
C ILE A 226 -26.04 7.74 -46.90
N SER A 227 -25.78 7.30 -48.09
CA SER A 227 -25.54 8.18 -49.23
C SER A 227 -26.87 8.41 -49.97
N ILE A 228 -27.36 9.65 -49.95
CA ILE A 228 -28.59 10.08 -50.58
C ILE A 228 -28.21 10.79 -51.86
N SER A 229 -28.78 10.35 -52.99
CA SER A 229 -28.56 11.01 -54.30
C SER A 229 -29.11 12.44 -54.29
N GLY A 230 -28.30 13.43 -54.74
CA GLY A 230 -28.69 14.82 -54.75
C GLY A 230 -28.81 15.52 -53.39
N PHE A 231 -28.28 14.94 -52.31
CA PHE A 231 -28.40 15.48 -50.93
C PHE A 231 -27.95 16.94 -50.81
N ASN A 232 -26.79 17.29 -51.36
CA ASN A 232 -26.24 18.63 -51.30
C ASN A 232 -27.06 19.65 -52.11
N ASP A 233 -27.61 19.24 -53.24
CA ASP A 233 -28.47 20.10 -54.10
C ASP A 233 -29.83 20.27 -53.42
N GLY A 234 -30.36 19.23 -52.79
CA GLY A 234 -31.59 19.30 -52.01
C GLY A 234 -31.49 20.26 -50.83
N LEU A 235 -30.36 20.23 -50.10
CA LEU A 235 -30.12 21.18 -48.99
C LEU A 235 -29.99 22.64 -49.47
N ARG A 236 -29.46 22.86 -50.69
CA ARG A 236 -29.29 24.21 -51.25
C ARG A 236 -30.58 24.78 -51.80
N MET A 237 -31.43 23.96 -52.40
CA MET A 237 -32.61 24.41 -53.17
C MET A 237 -33.96 24.06 -52.55
N GLY A 238 -33.97 23.04 -51.62
CA GLY A 238 -35.21 22.45 -51.14
C GLY A 238 -35.87 23.13 -49.92
N GLY A 239 -35.24 24.13 -49.35
CA GLY A 239 -35.78 24.85 -48.18
C GLY A 239 -36.10 23.97 -46.95
N ARG A 240 -37.00 24.49 -46.09
CA ARG A 240 -37.39 23.79 -44.84
C ARG A 240 -38.12 22.47 -45.08
N GLU A 241 -38.85 22.33 -46.14
CA GLU A 241 -39.58 21.08 -46.46
C GLU A 241 -38.63 19.92 -46.74
N TYR A 242 -37.51 20.16 -47.39
CA TYR A 242 -36.50 19.16 -47.64
C TYR A 242 -35.74 18.78 -46.34
N GLU A 243 -35.41 19.76 -45.52
CA GLU A 243 -34.79 19.52 -44.22
C GLU A 243 -35.68 18.65 -43.32
N ASP A 244 -36.99 18.97 -43.24
CA ASP A 244 -37.95 18.19 -42.45
C ASP A 244 -38.10 16.75 -42.98
N MET A 245 -38.06 16.58 -44.33
CA MET A 245 -38.10 15.24 -44.93
C MET A 245 -36.87 14.43 -44.57
N VAL A 246 -35.67 15.02 -44.63
CA VAL A 246 -34.40 14.36 -44.26
C VAL A 246 -34.39 14.00 -42.78
N LEU A 247 -34.84 14.90 -41.91
CA LEU A 247 -34.94 14.65 -40.47
C LEU A 247 -35.91 13.51 -40.14
N ARG A 248 -37.09 13.49 -40.75
CA ARG A 248 -38.08 12.41 -40.62
C ARG A 248 -37.51 11.06 -41.08
N ARG A 249 -36.81 11.08 -42.25
CA ARG A 249 -36.17 9.87 -42.78
C ARG A 249 -35.07 9.36 -41.88
N SER A 250 -34.21 10.25 -41.37
CA SER A 250 -33.16 9.90 -40.37
C SER A 250 -33.75 9.34 -39.09
N SER A 251 -34.84 9.93 -38.60
CA SER A 251 -35.56 9.44 -37.41
C SER A 251 -36.16 8.03 -37.61
N ILE A 252 -36.79 7.79 -38.76
CA ILE A 252 -37.33 6.48 -39.13
C ILE A 252 -36.24 5.45 -39.25
N THR A 253 -35.09 5.81 -39.86
CA THR A 253 -33.93 4.94 -40.00
C THR A 253 -33.33 4.60 -38.64
N ALA A 254 -33.19 5.59 -37.74
CA ALA A 254 -32.72 5.38 -36.38
C ALA A 254 -33.66 4.48 -35.55
N THR A 255 -34.98 4.63 -35.73
CA THR A 255 -35.97 3.81 -35.03
C THR A 255 -36.08 2.40 -35.61
N GLY A 256 -35.93 2.24 -36.92
CA GLY A 256 -36.00 0.93 -37.62
C GLY A 256 -34.76 0.05 -37.39
N LYS A 257 -33.72 0.56 -36.77
CA LYS A 257 -32.44 -0.07 -36.49
C LYS A 257 -32.43 -1.02 -35.29
N GLY A 258 -33.57 -1.61 -34.98
CA GLY A 258 -33.59 -2.72 -33.98
C GLY A 258 -32.92 -3.98 -34.53
N ILE A 259 -32.62 -4.94 -33.63
CA ILE A 259 -31.96 -6.23 -33.94
C ILE A 259 -32.68 -7.01 -35.07
N ASN A 260 -33.98 -6.71 -35.27
CA ASN A 260 -34.83 -7.31 -36.29
C ASN A 260 -35.45 -6.28 -37.26
N GLY A 261 -34.95 -5.05 -37.31
CA GLY A 261 -35.50 -3.98 -38.13
C GLY A 261 -34.99 -4.06 -39.57
N ALA A 262 -35.89 -3.88 -40.53
CA ALA A 262 -35.57 -3.70 -41.95
C ALA A 262 -35.35 -2.22 -42.26
N LEU A 263 -34.26 -1.87 -42.95
CA LEU A 263 -34.00 -0.55 -43.45
C LEU A 263 -34.60 -0.43 -44.87
N LEU A 264 -35.61 0.45 -45.03
CA LEU A 264 -36.20 0.77 -46.33
C LEU A 264 -35.40 1.90 -46.97
N MET A 265 -34.86 1.67 -48.14
CA MET A 265 -34.02 2.59 -48.91
C MET A 265 -34.57 2.77 -50.33
N ASP A 266 -34.29 3.90 -50.92
CA ASP A 266 -34.55 4.13 -52.35
C ASP A 266 -33.53 3.35 -53.20
N ALA A 267 -33.89 3.01 -54.44
CA ALA A 267 -33.01 2.20 -55.30
C ALA A 267 -31.67 2.89 -55.63
N GLU A 268 -31.60 4.21 -55.53
CA GLU A 268 -30.41 5.02 -55.79
C GLU A 268 -29.59 5.30 -54.53
N ASP A 269 -30.12 5.05 -53.33
CA ASP A 269 -29.43 5.27 -52.07
C ASP A 269 -28.46 4.12 -51.78
N LYS A 270 -27.36 4.46 -51.13
CA LYS A 270 -26.37 3.44 -50.69
C LYS A 270 -26.25 3.49 -49.17
N TYR A 271 -26.34 2.33 -48.58
CA TYR A 271 -26.05 2.12 -47.16
C TYR A 271 -24.71 1.39 -47.03
N ASP A 272 -23.82 1.93 -46.25
CA ASP A 272 -22.56 1.31 -45.88
C ASP A 272 -22.42 1.37 -44.38
N GLN A 273 -22.11 0.24 -43.77
CA GLN A 273 -21.84 0.16 -42.34
C GLN A 273 -20.34 0.00 -42.11
N LYS A 274 -19.73 1.07 -41.62
CA LYS A 274 -18.33 1.03 -41.23
C LYS A 274 -18.23 0.53 -39.79
N SER A 275 -17.62 -0.63 -39.59
CA SER A 275 -17.30 -1.18 -38.27
C SER A 275 -15.82 -0.98 -37.96
N ALA A 276 -15.51 -0.47 -36.76
CA ALA A 276 -14.14 -0.43 -36.28
C ALA A 276 -13.72 -1.78 -35.69
N SER A 277 -12.47 -2.19 -35.94
CA SER A 277 -11.90 -3.37 -35.27
C SER A 277 -11.30 -2.97 -33.94
N PHE A 278 -11.68 -3.68 -32.89
CA PHE A 278 -11.21 -3.45 -31.49
C PHE A 278 -10.21 -4.51 -31.02
N ALA A 279 -9.68 -5.33 -31.93
CA ALA A 279 -8.84 -6.48 -31.59
C ALA A 279 -7.57 -6.13 -30.78
N THR A 280 -7.06 -4.90 -30.92
CA THR A 280 -5.83 -4.45 -30.25
C THR A 280 -6.09 -3.64 -28.97
N LEU A 281 -7.34 -3.30 -28.66
CA LEU A 281 -7.66 -2.46 -27.50
C LEU A 281 -7.38 -3.16 -26.15
N PRO A 282 -7.66 -4.47 -25.98
CA PRO A 282 -7.30 -5.17 -24.76
C PRO A 282 -5.79 -5.11 -24.46
N ASP A 283 -4.96 -5.36 -25.48
CA ASP A 283 -3.49 -5.31 -25.33
C ASP A 283 -3.00 -3.92 -24.93
N LEU A 284 -3.65 -2.87 -25.44
CA LEU A 284 -3.33 -1.49 -25.08
C LEU A 284 -3.67 -1.20 -23.60
N ILE A 285 -4.84 -1.62 -23.15
CA ILE A 285 -5.25 -1.48 -21.75
C ILE A 285 -4.28 -2.23 -20.84
N ASP A 286 -3.91 -3.47 -21.19
CA ASP A 286 -2.96 -4.28 -20.43
C ASP A 286 -1.60 -3.58 -20.29
N ARG A 287 -1.13 -2.88 -21.34
CA ARG A 287 0.10 -2.09 -21.28
C ARG A 287 0.01 -0.92 -20.29
N PHE A 288 -1.10 -0.18 -20.29
CA PHE A 288 -1.30 0.88 -19.31
C PHE A 288 -1.41 0.33 -17.88
N MET A 289 -2.06 -0.80 -17.68
CA MET A 289 -2.12 -1.49 -16.38
C MET A 289 -0.72 -1.90 -15.91
N GLN A 290 0.14 -2.42 -16.81
CA GLN A 290 1.54 -2.74 -16.50
C GLN A 290 2.34 -1.50 -16.12
N MET A 291 2.14 -0.35 -16.80
CA MET A 291 2.80 0.91 -16.46
C MET A 291 2.39 1.39 -15.06
N VAL A 292 1.10 1.37 -14.74
CA VAL A 292 0.61 1.74 -13.39
C VAL A 292 1.17 0.80 -12.33
N SER A 293 1.22 -0.51 -12.59
CA SER A 293 1.79 -1.51 -11.68
C SER A 293 3.28 -1.24 -11.41
N ALA A 294 4.04 -0.96 -12.47
CA ALA A 294 5.46 -0.65 -12.38
C ALA A 294 5.71 0.67 -11.63
N ALA A 295 4.94 1.73 -11.94
CA ALA A 295 5.05 3.03 -11.28
C ALA A 295 4.69 2.97 -9.78
N ALA A 296 3.69 2.14 -9.42
CA ALA A 296 3.26 1.94 -8.04
C ALA A 296 4.14 0.95 -7.26
N ALA A 297 5.08 0.25 -7.92
CA ALA A 297 5.86 -0.86 -7.36
C ALA A 297 4.99 -1.96 -6.71
N ILE A 298 3.77 -2.18 -7.24
CA ILE A 298 2.84 -3.21 -6.77
C ILE A 298 2.58 -4.19 -7.91
N PRO A 299 2.79 -5.52 -7.71
CA PRO A 299 2.57 -6.51 -8.76
C PRO A 299 1.16 -6.48 -9.36
N MET A 300 1.06 -6.77 -10.66
CA MET A 300 -0.22 -6.88 -11.39
C MET A 300 -1.22 -7.81 -10.69
N THR A 301 -0.72 -8.92 -10.13
CA THR A 301 -1.51 -9.89 -9.37
C THR A 301 -2.18 -9.28 -8.15
N LYS A 302 -1.49 -8.41 -7.43
CA LYS A 302 -2.00 -7.71 -6.25
C LYS A 302 -2.89 -6.52 -6.62
N LEU A 303 -2.42 -5.67 -7.54
CA LEU A 303 -3.09 -4.41 -7.87
C LEU A 303 -4.38 -4.65 -8.67
N PHE A 304 -4.32 -5.51 -9.69
CA PHE A 304 -5.43 -5.77 -10.61
C PHE A 304 -6.10 -7.14 -10.44
N GLY A 305 -5.50 -8.05 -9.68
CA GLY A 305 -6.00 -9.42 -9.50
C GLY A 305 -5.82 -10.28 -10.77
N MET A 306 -4.89 -9.89 -11.65
CA MET A 306 -4.65 -10.58 -12.92
C MET A 306 -3.35 -11.38 -12.83
N SER A 307 -3.38 -12.65 -13.23
CA SER A 307 -2.15 -13.43 -13.36
C SER A 307 -1.32 -12.93 -14.55
N PRO A 308 0.03 -12.88 -14.42
CA PRO A 308 0.89 -12.55 -15.55
C PRO A 308 0.63 -13.51 -16.72
N GLY A 309 0.62 -13.00 -17.96
CA GLY A 309 0.50 -13.84 -19.14
C GLY A 309 1.77 -14.67 -19.36
N GLY A 310 1.63 -16.00 -19.49
CA GLY A 310 2.73 -16.94 -19.81
C GLY A 310 2.54 -18.33 -19.22
N LEU A 311 3.16 -19.33 -19.83
CA LEU A 311 2.95 -20.77 -19.52
C LEU A 311 3.39 -21.19 -18.10
N ASN A 312 4.20 -20.38 -17.38
CA ASN A 312 4.69 -20.67 -16.02
C ASN A 312 4.57 -19.46 -15.07
N ALA A 313 3.74 -18.49 -15.40
CA ALA A 313 3.64 -17.26 -14.60
C ALA A 313 2.62 -17.42 -13.48
N SER A 314 3.04 -17.99 -12.33
CA SER A 314 2.21 -18.02 -11.11
C SER A 314 2.11 -16.64 -10.44
N GLY A 315 3.01 -15.70 -10.76
CA GLY A 315 3.14 -14.42 -10.06
C GLY A 315 3.74 -14.53 -8.66
N ASP A 316 4.17 -15.73 -8.24
CA ASP A 316 4.73 -15.96 -6.91
C ASP A 316 6.06 -15.22 -6.72
N ALA A 317 6.92 -15.21 -7.76
CA ALA A 317 8.19 -14.50 -7.71
C ALA A 317 7.99 -12.99 -7.54
N ASP A 318 7.03 -12.41 -8.29
CA ASP A 318 6.70 -10.98 -8.19
C ASP A 318 6.11 -10.64 -6.81
N THR A 319 5.27 -11.54 -6.29
CA THR A 319 4.67 -11.37 -4.96
C THR A 319 5.72 -11.49 -3.85
N ARG A 320 6.69 -12.39 -3.97
CA ARG A 320 7.81 -12.51 -3.03
C ARG A 320 8.69 -11.25 -3.07
N GLY A 321 9.06 -10.77 -4.26
CA GLY A 321 9.80 -9.52 -4.41
C GLY A 321 9.07 -8.31 -3.81
N TYR A 322 7.75 -8.25 -3.98
CA TYR A 322 6.94 -7.23 -3.34
C TYR A 322 6.96 -7.34 -1.80
N TYR A 323 6.88 -8.55 -1.24
CA TYR A 323 6.97 -8.72 0.22
C TYR A 323 8.35 -8.38 0.77
N ASP A 324 9.42 -8.58 0.00
CA ASP A 324 10.75 -8.09 0.39
C ASP A 324 10.76 -6.55 0.50
N THR A 325 10.12 -5.84 -0.43
CA THR A 325 9.94 -4.38 -0.33
C THR A 325 9.11 -3.99 0.89
N ILE A 326 8.02 -4.71 1.18
CA ILE A 326 7.20 -4.47 2.38
C ILE A 326 8.01 -4.72 3.67
N LYS A 327 8.90 -5.72 3.68
CA LYS A 327 9.78 -5.97 4.82
C LYS A 327 10.78 -4.82 5.05
N VAL A 328 11.28 -4.20 3.97
CA VAL A 328 12.10 -2.98 4.07
C VAL A 328 11.31 -1.86 4.75
N LEU A 329 10.05 -1.63 4.33
CA LEU A 329 9.16 -0.66 4.96
C LEU A 329 8.97 -0.95 6.47
N GLN A 330 8.74 -2.22 6.84
CA GLN A 330 8.61 -2.61 8.25
C GLN A 330 9.87 -2.31 9.06
N THR A 331 11.05 -2.66 8.53
CA THR A 331 12.31 -2.62 9.30
C THR A 331 12.95 -1.25 9.31
N LEU A 332 12.89 -0.50 8.22
CA LEU A 332 13.59 0.78 8.10
C LEU A 332 12.72 2.01 8.38
N GLU A 333 11.41 1.89 8.24
CA GLU A 333 10.52 3.04 8.45
C GLU A 333 9.63 2.83 9.68
N ILE A 334 8.86 1.71 9.75
CA ILE A 334 7.86 1.52 10.81
C ILE A 334 8.55 1.26 12.15
N THR A 335 9.52 0.34 12.22
CA THR A 335 10.20 -0.02 13.49
C THR A 335 10.87 1.18 14.15
N PRO A 336 11.68 2.01 13.46
CA PRO A 336 12.26 3.18 14.09
C PRO A 336 11.22 4.23 14.52
N ALA A 337 10.16 4.40 13.72
CA ALA A 337 9.11 5.37 14.02
C ALA A 337 8.30 4.99 15.27
N THR A 338 8.11 3.70 15.52
CA THR A 338 7.32 3.19 16.65
C THR A 338 8.13 3.00 17.93
N ALA A 339 9.45 3.13 17.90
CA ALA A 339 10.34 2.79 19.01
C ALA A 339 9.92 3.43 20.36
N ILE A 340 9.55 4.71 20.34
CA ILE A 340 9.11 5.41 21.56
C ILE A 340 7.75 4.91 22.06
N LEU A 341 6.82 4.61 21.14
CA LEU A 341 5.51 4.06 21.49
C LEU A 341 5.66 2.63 22.04
N ASP A 342 6.56 1.81 21.47
CA ASP A 342 6.84 0.46 21.94
C ASP A 342 7.44 0.45 23.35
N GLU A 343 8.33 1.39 23.64
CA GLU A 343 8.84 1.64 24.99
C GLU A 343 7.70 1.95 25.97
N CYS A 344 6.82 2.88 25.59
CA CYS A 344 5.67 3.26 26.40
C CYS A 344 4.66 2.12 26.56
N LEU A 345 4.42 1.34 25.50
CA LEU A 345 3.51 0.20 25.49
C LEU A 345 3.93 -0.86 26.50
N VAL A 346 5.20 -1.31 26.45
CA VAL A 346 5.70 -2.35 27.36
C VAL A 346 5.64 -1.86 28.80
N ARG A 347 5.98 -0.60 29.08
CA ARG A 347 5.83 -0.03 30.44
C ARG A 347 4.37 0.08 30.85
N SER A 348 3.47 0.40 29.93
CA SER A 348 2.03 0.45 30.20
C SER A 348 1.46 -0.94 30.49
N ALA A 349 1.99 -1.99 29.87
CA ALA A 349 1.58 -3.37 30.10
C ALA A 349 2.17 -3.96 31.38
N LEU A 350 3.49 -3.75 31.61
CA LEU A 350 4.25 -4.47 32.64
C LEU A 350 4.68 -3.58 33.84
N GLY A 351 4.49 -2.27 33.74
CA GLY A 351 5.01 -1.29 34.72
C GLY A 351 6.51 -1.02 34.63
N SER A 352 7.24 -1.75 33.82
CA SER A 352 8.68 -1.60 33.59
C SER A 352 9.04 -1.99 32.16
N ARG A 353 10.29 -1.73 31.74
CA ARG A 353 10.81 -2.13 30.43
C ARG A 353 12.01 -3.06 30.60
N PRO A 354 11.79 -4.38 30.70
CA PRO A 354 12.89 -5.35 30.69
C PRO A 354 13.66 -5.25 29.36
N PRO A 355 15.01 -5.21 29.38
CA PRO A 355 15.83 -4.98 28.19
C PRO A 355 15.79 -6.15 27.20
N GLU A 356 15.49 -7.36 27.67
CA GLU A 356 15.39 -8.56 26.87
C GLU A 356 14.13 -8.62 25.99
N ILE A 357 13.09 -7.86 26.33
CA ILE A 357 11.84 -7.87 25.56
C ILE A 357 12.02 -7.15 24.24
N HIS A 358 11.79 -7.87 23.17
CA HIS A 358 11.80 -7.36 21.81
C HIS A 358 10.73 -8.08 20.98
N TYR A 359 10.55 -7.67 19.72
CA TYR A 359 9.62 -8.35 18.83
C TYR A 359 10.27 -8.62 17.48
N ASN A 360 9.72 -9.60 16.78
CA ASN A 360 9.98 -9.88 15.37
C ASN A 360 8.72 -9.62 14.55
N TRP A 361 8.87 -9.19 13.29
CA TRP A 361 7.77 -9.16 12.36
C TRP A 361 7.44 -10.57 11.89
N ARG A 362 6.15 -10.96 11.96
CA ARG A 362 5.71 -12.24 11.38
C ARG A 362 5.96 -12.27 9.88
N PRO A 363 6.33 -13.44 9.32
CA PRO A 363 6.58 -13.57 7.89
C PRO A 363 5.34 -13.20 7.06
N LEU A 364 5.51 -12.34 6.06
CA LEU A 364 4.44 -11.91 5.16
C LEU A 364 4.03 -13.02 4.18
N TRP A 365 4.96 -13.88 3.82
CA TRP A 365 4.72 -15.06 3.01
C TRP A 365 4.48 -16.25 3.93
N GLN A 366 3.27 -16.81 3.83
CA GLN A 366 2.98 -18.06 4.53
C GLN A 366 3.22 -19.22 3.56
N PRO A 367 4.23 -20.06 3.81
CA PRO A 367 4.47 -21.23 2.99
C PRO A 367 3.26 -22.17 3.05
N THR A 368 2.95 -22.82 1.92
CA THR A 368 1.92 -23.83 1.85
C THR A 368 2.23 -24.98 2.79
N THR A 369 1.23 -25.80 3.14
CA THR A 369 1.44 -26.99 3.97
C THR A 369 2.50 -27.93 3.39
N LYS A 370 2.57 -28.00 2.05
CA LYS A 370 3.59 -28.79 1.37
C LYS A 370 4.99 -28.19 1.54
N GLU A 371 5.15 -26.90 1.31
CA GLU A 371 6.43 -26.19 1.50
C GLU A 371 6.89 -26.29 2.95
N ARG A 372 5.98 -26.17 3.93
CA ARG A 372 6.28 -26.38 5.35
C ARG A 372 6.81 -27.81 5.61
N ALA A 373 6.14 -28.82 5.07
CA ALA A 373 6.57 -30.21 5.23
C ALA A 373 7.93 -30.47 4.56
N GLU A 374 8.19 -29.91 3.38
CA GLU A 374 9.48 -29.99 2.71
C GLU A 374 10.59 -29.29 3.50
N THR A 375 10.32 -28.10 4.02
CA THR A 375 11.27 -27.34 4.88
C THR A 375 11.57 -28.13 6.14
N GLY A 376 10.54 -28.69 6.81
CA GLY A 376 10.71 -29.52 8.00
C GLY A 376 11.57 -30.75 7.77
N LYS A 377 11.37 -31.41 6.60
CA LYS A 377 12.20 -32.55 6.20
C LYS A 377 13.65 -32.13 5.96
N ILE A 378 13.89 -31.06 5.21
CA ILE A 378 15.25 -30.57 4.94
C ILE A 378 15.95 -30.19 6.24
N LEU A 379 15.25 -29.55 7.15
CA LEU A 379 15.77 -29.15 8.45
C LEU A 379 16.16 -30.37 9.29
N ALA A 380 15.28 -31.37 9.39
CA ALA A 380 15.55 -32.63 10.09
C ALA A 380 16.73 -33.37 9.48
N ASP A 381 16.82 -33.47 8.14
CA ASP A 381 17.94 -34.09 7.44
C ASP A 381 19.25 -33.33 7.69
N THR A 382 19.22 -32.00 7.76
CA THR A 382 20.38 -31.16 8.07
C THR A 382 20.90 -31.43 9.50
N PHE A 383 20.01 -31.42 10.48
CA PHE A 383 20.40 -31.69 11.87
C PHE A 383 20.91 -33.13 12.08
N LYS A 384 20.31 -34.11 11.36
CA LYS A 384 20.80 -35.47 11.35
C LYS A 384 22.22 -35.55 10.78
N ASN A 385 22.50 -34.87 9.65
CA ASN A 385 23.86 -34.87 9.10
C ASN A 385 24.88 -34.23 10.05
N VAL A 386 24.52 -33.13 10.75
CA VAL A 386 25.38 -32.50 11.74
C VAL A 386 25.65 -33.44 12.93
N TYR A 387 24.63 -34.19 13.37
CA TYR A 387 24.76 -35.20 14.41
C TYR A 387 25.72 -36.33 14.00
N ASP A 388 25.55 -36.86 12.79
CA ASP A 388 26.38 -37.93 12.23
C ASP A 388 27.86 -37.52 12.05
N MET A 389 28.13 -36.20 11.86
CA MET A 389 29.51 -35.68 11.82
C MET A 389 30.22 -35.67 13.18
N SER A 390 29.51 -35.78 14.27
CA SER A 390 30.04 -35.78 15.65
C SER A 390 30.94 -34.57 15.98
N VAL A 391 30.70 -33.43 15.35
CA VAL A 391 31.51 -32.20 15.54
C VAL A 391 30.91 -31.34 16.65
N VAL A 392 29.63 -31.47 16.92
CA VAL A 392 28.86 -30.65 17.86
C VAL A 392 28.30 -31.58 18.96
N PRO A 393 28.30 -31.15 20.24
CA PRO A 393 27.66 -31.91 21.30
C PRO A 393 26.18 -32.17 21.04
N GLU A 394 25.69 -33.37 21.39
CA GLU A 394 24.31 -33.81 21.16
C GLU A 394 23.28 -32.86 21.80
N GLU A 395 23.54 -32.37 23.00
CA GLU A 395 22.68 -31.45 23.73
C GLU A 395 22.54 -30.11 23.02
N ALA A 396 23.63 -29.59 22.40
CA ALA A 396 23.60 -28.37 21.63
C ALA A 396 22.79 -28.52 20.31
N ILE A 397 22.92 -29.70 19.68
CA ILE A 397 22.15 -30.03 18.47
C ILE A 397 20.67 -30.14 18.79
N ALA A 398 20.33 -30.86 19.89
CA ALA A 398 18.94 -31.01 20.32
C ALA A 398 18.29 -29.66 20.64
N LYS A 399 18.98 -28.81 21.39
CA LYS A 399 18.49 -27.45 21.69
C LYS A 399 18.28 -26.59 20.42
N SER A 400 19.26 -26.62 19.49
CA SER A 400 19.17 -25.89 18.24
C SER A 400 18.06 -26.42 17.35
N LEU A 401 17.81 -27.74 17.32
CA LEU A 401 16.71 -28.33 16.56
C LEU A 401 15.36 -27.91 17.14
N VAL A 402 15.18 -27.96 18.46
CA VAL A 402 13.95 -27.53 19.14
C VAL A 402 13.67 -26.07 18.81
N ASN A 403 14.65 -25.19 18.97
CA ASN A 403 14.52 -23.78 18.66
C ASN A 403 14.13 -23.56 17.17
N SER A 404 14.84 -24.22 16.25
CA SER A 404 14.57 -24.07 14.82
C SER A 404 13.18 -24.59 14.41
N LEU A 405 12.70 -25.69 15.02
CA LEU A 405 11.35 -26.22 14.77
C LEU A 405 10.26 -25.33 15.37
N THR A 406 10.53 -24.71 16.51
CA THR A 406 9.60 -23.77 17.16
C THR A 406 9.55 -22.43 16.39
N GLU A 407 10.70 -21.84 16.10
CA GLU A 407 10.80 -20.58 15.35
C GLU A 407 10.23 -20.68 13.93
N SER A 408 10.39 -21.81 13.25
CA SER A 408 9.81 -22.05 11.92
C SER A 408 8.31 -22.34 11.96
N GLY A 409 7.70 -22.45 13.14
CA GLY A 409 6.29 -22.79 13.33
C GLY A 409 5.91 -24.19 12.87
N LEU A 410 6.91 -25.08 12.70
CA LEU A 410 6.69 -26.49 12.31
C LEU A 410 6.21 -27.35 13.50
N ALA A 411 6.67 -27.03 14.70
CA ALA A 411 6.27 -27.71 15.93
C ALA A 411 6.05 -26.67 17.04
N PRO A 412 4.95 -25.91 17.00
CA PRO A 412 4.65 -24.93 18.03
C PRO A 412 4.45 -25.63 19.38
N GLY A 413 5.07 -25.09 20.44
CA GLY A 413 5.02 -25.67 21.79
C GLY A 413 6.00 -26.83 22.05
N LEU A 414 6.87 -27.18 21.09
CA LEU A 414 7.85 -28.24 21.27
C LEU A 414 8.82 -27.90 22.42
N GLU A 415 9.25 -26.65 22.53
CA GLU A 415 10.14 -26.18 23.58
C GLU A 415 9.53 -26.37 25.00
N SER A 416 8.28 -25.95 25.17
CA SER A 416 7.53 -26.13 26.42
C SER A 416 7.38 -27.61 26.78
N ASN A 417 6.99 -28.43 25.80
CA ASN A 417 6.80 -29.87 26.02
C ASN A 417 8.10 -30.58 26.37
N VAL A 418 9.22 -30.17 25.75
CA VAL A 418 10.55 -30.73 26.03
C VAL A 418 11.01 -30.30 27.42
N THR A 419 10.82 -29.06 27.82
CA THR A 419 11.17 -28.56 29.16
C THR A 419 10.35 -29.27 30.23
N GLU A 420 9.03 -29.39 30.04
CA GLU A 420 8.14 -30.09 30.97
C GLU A 420 8.53 -31.59 31.12
N TYR A 421 8.92 -32.23 30.01
CA TYR A 421 9.36 -33.62 30.01
C TYR A 421 10.65 -33.79 30.84
N PHE A 422 11.63 -32.89 30.69
CA PHE A 422 12.88 -32.96 31.45
C PHE A 422 12.66 -32.62 32.92
N GLU A 423 11.85 -31.63 33.26
CA GLU A 423 11.50 -31.29 34.64
C GLU A 423 10.79 -32.47 35.33
N ALA A 424 9.81 -33.09 34.69
CA ALA A 424 9.09 -34.25 35.22
C ALA A 424 9.99 -35.50 35.42
N ASN A 425 11.09 -35.64 34.67
CA ASN A 425 12.00 -36.76 34.80
C ASN A 425 13.17 -36.48 35.78
N LEU A 426 13.53 -35.21 36.00
CA LEU A 426 14.51 -34.86 37.06
C LEU A 426 13.95 -35.15 38.45
N ASP A 427 12.66 -34.96 38.70
CA ASP A 427 12.01 -35.31 39.98
C ASP A 427 11.90 -36.82 40.20
N ASN A 428 11.98 -37.64 39.17
CA ASN A 428 11.93 -39.10 39.30
C ASN A 428 13.31 -39.76 39.54
N ASP A 429 14.42 -39.12 39.12
CA ASP A 429 15.78 -39.65 39.36
C ASP A 429 16.29 -39.37 40.76
N ASP A 430 15.74 -38.39 41.52
CA ASP A 430 16.13 -38.06 42.88
C ASP A 430 15.46 -38.98 43.96
N THR A 431 14.58 -39.90 43.55
CA THR A 431 13.92 -40.85 44.48
C THR A 431 14.51 -42.26 44.49
N GLY A 432 15.61 -42.47 43.77
CA GLY A 432 16.10 -43.83 43.48
C GLY A 432 17.47 -44.25 44.04
N VAL A 433 18.11 -43.55 45.02
CA VAL A 433 19.37 -44.07 45.65
C VAL A 433 19.42 -43.74 47.13
N THR A 434 18.66 -44.44 47.94
CA THR A 434 19.08 -44.80 49.35
C THR A 434 18.39 -46.09 49.75
N ASP A 435 18.99 -47.23 49.45
CA ASP A 435 19.02 -48.35 50.37
C ASP A 435 19.94 -49.46 49.82
N GLY A 436 20.99 -49.76 50.58
CA GLY A 436 21.64 -51.01 50.34
C GLY A 436 23.16 -51.08 50.50
N TYR A 437 23.71 -50.59 51.64
CA TYR A 437 24.93 -51.19 52.21
C TYR A 437 24.89 -51.16 53.73
N LYS A 438 24.31 -52.22 54.28
CA LYS A 438 24.66 -52.75 55.64
C LYS A 438 24.60 -54.26 55.54
N ALA A 439 25.77 -54.90 55.55
CA ALA A 439 26.26 -56.02 56.29
C ALA A 439 27.49 -56.60 55.57
#